data_a69e2814d64521eb17d197ccf7894e30
#
_entry.id   a69e2814d64521eb17d197ccf7894e30
#
_cell.length_a   1.000
_cell.length_b   1.000
_cell.length_c   1.000
_cell.angle_alpha   90.00
_cell.angle_beta   90.00
_cell.angle_gamma   90.00
#
_symmetry.space_group_name_H-M   'P 1'
#
loop_
_entity.id
_entity.type
_entity.pdbx_description
1 polymer ?
#
loop_
_entity_poly.entity_id
_entity_poly.type
_entity_poly.pdbx_seq_one_letter_code
_entity_poly.pdbx_strand_id
1 'polypeptide(L)'
;MRFPSLILAPILAAATTIAVTAEEVTLPQDEVASLAAFDRLVAVIEHPRCMNCHTSTDFPRQGNARLRHNMGVARGPENHGTPALQCATCHQDNNAPSGVPGNANWHLAPLSMAWEGLDRRGICRQLTDPARSTMTPEQLVEHMNNDPLVLWAWNPGNDLNGLPREKPPMSAGEFGELVRVWVANGAQCPD
;
A
#
# COMPACT_ATOMS: atom_id res chain seq x y z
N MET A 1 -77.78 -44.55 -13.01
CA MET A 1 -76.62 -44.75 -12.13
C MET A 1 -75.78 -43.50 -12.25
N ARG A 2 -75.74 -42.68 -11.17
CA ARG A 2 -74.91 -41.45 -11.11
C ARG A 2 -73.73 -41.71 -10.19
N PHE A 3 -72.52 -41.55 -10.69
CA PHE A 3 -71.28 -41.65 -9.92
C PHE A 3 -70.96 -40.29 -9.32
N PRO A 4 -70.53 -40.20 -8.05
CA PRO A 4 -70.11 -38.91 -7.49
C PRO A 4 -68.66 -38.61 -7.86
N SER A 5 -68.43 -37.36 -8.32
CA SER A 5 -67.10 -36.85 -8.59
C SER A 5 -66.36 -36.55 -7.27
N LEU A 6 -65.22 -37.18 -7.05
CA LEU A 6 -64.26 -36.83 -5.98
C LEU A 6 -63.50 -35.58 -6.42
N ILE A 7 -63.60 -34.51 -5.66
CA ILE A 7 -62.78 -33.32 -5.79
C ILE A 7 -61.52 -33.53 -4.92
N LEU A 8 -60.36 -33.69 -5.56
CA LEU A 8 -59.06 -33.71 -4.90
C LEU A 8 -58.62 -32.23 -4.69
N ALA A 9 -58.49 -31.81 -3.45
CA ALA A 9 -57.89 -30.50 -3.10
C ALA A 9 -56.37 -30.61 -3.09
N PRO A 10 -55.64 -29.63 -3.68
CA PRO A 10 -54.18 -29.64 -3.65
C PRO A 10 -53.69 -29.16 -2.27
N ILE A 11 -52.84 -29.96 -1.63
CA ILE A 11 -52.08 -29.58 -0.43
C ILE A 11 -50.92 -28.72 -0.86
N LEU A 12 -50.99 -27.41 -0.55
CA LEU A 12 -49.87 -26.50 -0.71
C LEU A 12 -48.89 -26.69 0.45
N ALA A 13 -47.75 -27.31 0.19
CA ALA A 13 -46.64 -27.39 1.13
C ALA A 13 -45.88 -26.08 1.11
N ALA A 14 -45.98 -25.29 2.19
CA ALA A 14 -45.15 -24.07 2.37
C ALA A 14 -43.74 -24.50 2.78
N ALA A 15 -42.77 -24.31 1.89
CA ALA A 15 -41.36 -24.49 2.24
C ALA A 15 -40.85 -23.23 2.96
N THR A 16 -40.65 -23.34 4.27
CA THR A 16 -39.97 -22.30 5.06
C THR A 16 -38.45 -22.40 4.81
N THR A 17 -37.90 -21.48 4.04
CA THR A 17 -36.45 -21.28 3.94
C THR A 17 -35.93 -20.58 5.19
N ILE A 18 -35.17 -21.29 6.00
CA ILE A 18 -34.41 -20.68 7.11
C ILE A 18 -33.16 -20.02 6.48
N ALA A 19 -33.14 -18.69 6.45
CA ALA A 19 -31.93 -17.93 6.09
C ALA A 19 -30.96 -18.05 7.29
N VAL A 20 -29.89 -18.83 7.14
CA VAL A 20 -28.75 -18.84 8.05
C VAL A 20 -27.93 -17.60 7.74
N THR A 21 -28.04 -16.54 8.55
CA THR A 21 -27.11 -15.42 8.52
C THR A 21 -25.80 -15.94 9.12
N ALA A 22 -24.73 -15.99 8.31
CA ALA A 22 -23.39 -16.20 8.82
C ALA A 22 -23.02 -14.96 9.65
N GLU A 23 -22.96 -15.10 10.95
CA GLU A 23 -22.41 -14.10 11.86
C GLU A 23 -20.89 -14.11 11.64
N GLU A 24 -20.36 -12.98 11.14
CA GLU A 24 -18.94 -12.80 10.93
C GLU A 24 -18.26 -12.77 12.30
N VAL A 25 -17.54 -13.85 12.64
CA VAL A 25 -16.77 -13.94 13.89
C VAL A 25 -15.59 -13.00 13.77
N THR A 26 -15.74 -11.76 14.24
CA THR A 26 -14.61 -10.85 14.41
C THR A 26 -13.78 -11.33 15.60
N LEU A 27 -12.56 -11.78 15.32
CA LEU A 27 -11.60 -12.10 16.38
C LEU A 27 -11.23 -10.83 17.15
N PRO A 28 -11.01 -10.91 18.47
CA PRO A 28 -10.56 -9.76 19.24
C PRO A 28 -9.21 -9.26 18.69
N GLN A 29 -9.11 -7.96 18.44
CA GLN A 29 -7.87 -7.32 17.97
C GLN A 29 -6.82 -7.34 19.09
N ASP A 30 -5.59 -7.71 18.74
CA ASP A 30 -4.46 -7.70 19.67
C ASP A 30 -3.64 -6.41 19.44
N GLU A 31 -3.89 -5.41 20.30
CA GLU A 31 -3.18 -4.12 20.24
C GLU A 31 -1.66 -4.28 20.39
N VAL A 32 -1.22 -5.18 21.26
CA VAL A 32 0.22 -5.41 21.50
C VAL A 32 0.87 -5.99 20.25
N ALA A 33 0.21 -6.95 19.61
CA ALA A 33 0.69 -7.53 18.35
C ALA A 33 0.71 -6.48 17.22
N SER A 34 -0.31 -5.62 17.15
CA SER A 34 -0.37 -4.53 16.17
C SER A 34 0.79 -3.55 16.34
N LEU A 35 0.99 -3.03 17.55
CA LEU A 35 2.08 -2.09 17.85
C LEU A 35 3.45 -2.71 17.60
N ALA A 36 3.67 -3.95 18.00
CA ALA A 36 4.92 -4.67 17.76
C ALA A 36 5.21 -4.88 16.26
N ALA A 37 4.19 -5.16 15.46
CA ALA A 37 4.32 -5.27 14.01
C ALA A 37 4.66 -3.91 13.40
N PHE A 38 3.98 -2.83 13.82
CA PHE A 38 4.25 -1.48 13.33
C PHE A 38 5.68 -1.02 13.67
N ASP A 39 6.15 -1.26 14.89
CA ASP A 39 7.51 -0.89 15.32
C ASP A 39 8.61 -1.52 14.44
N ARG A 40 8.36 -2.71 13.92
CA ARG A 40 9.27 -3.38 12.99
C ARG A 40 9.14 -2.89 11.55
N LEU A 41 7.90 -2.81 11.02
CA LEU A 41 7.67 -2.43 9.63
C LEU A 41 8.06 -0.98 9.33
N VAL A 42 7.96 -0.08 10.30
CA VAL A 42 8.28 1.35 10.12
C VAL A 42 9.73 1.59 9.72
N ALA A 43 10.66 0.70 10.07
CA ALA A 43 12.04 0.76 9.63
C ALA A 43 12.20 0.66 8.10
N VAL A 44 11.27 -0.04 7.42
CA VAL A 44 11.19 -0.05 5.96
C VAL A 44 10.63 1.26 5.43
N ILE A 45 9.58 1.78 6.06
CA ILE A 45 8.94 3.04 5.66
C ILE A 45 9.93 4.21 5.77
N GLU A 46 10.73 4.24 6.83
CA GLU A 46 11.78 5.24 7.07
C GLU A 46 13.00 5.09 6.12
N HIS A 47 13.09 3.98 5.39
CA HIS A 47 14.20 3.73 4.48
C HIS A 47 14.18 4.67 3.27
N PRO A 48 15.34 5.11 2.73
CA PRO A 48 15.41 6.03 1.57
C PRO A 48 14.65 5.55 0.35
N ARG A 49 14.48 4.23 0.14
CA ARG A 49 13.70 3.69 -1.00
C ARG A 49 12.23 4.08 -0.95
N CYS A 50 11.67 4.28 0.24
CA CYS A 50 10.30 4.77 0.43
C CYS A 50 10.27 6.30 0.56
N MET A 51 11.14 6.83 1.42
CA MET A 51 11.16 8.24 1.77
C MET A 51 11.53 9.18 0.62
N ASN A 52 12.23 8.70 -0.42
CA ASN A 52 12.56 9.51 -1.59
C ASN A 52 11.32 9.91 -2.41
N CYS A 53 10.28 9.06 -2.42
CA CYS A 53 9.01 9.33 -3.08
C CYS A 53 8.00 9.98 -2.12
N HIS A 54 8.03 9.63 -0.81
CA HIS A 54 7.18 10.19 0.23
C HIS A 54 7.77 11.49 0.83
N THR A 55 8.30 12.36 -0.01
CA THR A 55 8.89 13.66 0.35
C THR A 55 7.83 14.75 0.47
N SER A 56 8.03 15.70 1.38
CA SER A 56 7.20 16.90 1.55
C SER A 56 7.53 18.03 0.55
N THR A 57 8.60 17.85 -0.25
CA THR A 57 9.05 18.88 -1.21
C THR A 57 8.27 18.81 -2.54
N ASP A 58 8.35 19.87 -3.30
CA ASP A 58 7.85 19.97 -4.68
C ASP A 58 8.74 19.23 -5.70
N PHE A 59 9.76 18.52 -5.24
CA PHE A 59 10.69 17.75 -6.05
C PHE A 59 10.97 16.39 -5.42
N PRO A 60 11.28 15.35 -6.21
CA PRO A 60 11.69 14.05 -5.69
C PRO A 60 13.05 14.12 -5.00
N ARG A 61 13.27 13.21 -4.04
CA ARG A 61 14.58 12.91 -3.47
C ARG A 61 15.23 11.75 -4.21
N GLN A 62 16.56 11.62 -4.09
CA GLN A 62 17.31 10.51 -4.70
C GLN A 62 18.47 10.03 -3.83
N GLY A 63 18.86 8.78 -4.05
CA GLY A 63 19.99 8.14 -3.36
C GLY A 63 19.73 7.85 -1.89
N ASN A 64 20.73 7.30 -1.21
CA ASN A 64 20.64 6.97 0.22
C ASN A 64 20.71 8.23 1.10
N ALA A 65 21.40 9.26 0.65
CA ALA A 65 21.48 10.55 1.34
C ALA A 65 20.25 11.45 1.10
N ARG A 66 19.24 10.96 0.35
CA ARG A 66 18.00 11.69 0.07
C ARG A 66 18.22 13.10 -0.49
N LEU A 67 19.20 13.25 -1.36
CA LEU A 67 19.53 14.51 -2.00
C LEU A 67 18.38 14.93 -2.93
N ARG A 68 18.34 16.24 -3.28
CA ARG A 68 17.44 16.71 -4.34
C ARG A 68 17.72 15.93 -5.63
N HIS A 69 16.66 15.54 -6.32
CA HIS A 69 16.77 14.88 -7.63
C HIS A 69 17.51 15.78 -8.63
N ASN A 70 18.42 15.19 -9.39
CA ASN A 70 19.13 15.88 -10.46
C ASN A 70 18.16 16.36 -11.55
N MET A 71 18.67 17.11 -12.53
CA MET A 71 17.94 17.59 -13.71
C MET A 71 16.80 18.58 -13.44
N GLY A 72 16.69 19.11 -12.21
CA GLY A 72 15.65 20.10 -11.89
C GLY A 72 14.21 19.60 -11.95
N VAL A 73 14.03 18.29 -11.80
CA VAL A 73 12.68 17.66 -11.80
C VAL A 73 11.83 18.24 -10.68
N ALA A 74 10.59 18.58 -10.99
CA ALA A 74 9.57 18.96 -10.02
C ALA A 74 8.43 17.94 -9.99
N ARG A 75 7.68 17.91 -8.88
CA ARG A 75 6.56 17.00 -8.64
C ARG A 75 5.48 17.08 -9.73
N GLY A 76 5.13 18.28 -10.15
CA GLY A 76 3.99 18.52 -11.04
C GLY A 76 2.63 18.30 -10.35
N PRO A 77 1.52 18.64 -11.01
CA PRO A 77 0.18 18.64 -10.39
C PRO A 77 -0.30 17.24 -10.00
N GLU A 78 0.11 16.19 -10.73
CA GLU A 78 -0.32 14.81 -10.53
C GLU A 78 0.80 13.90 -10.03
N ASN A 79 1.87 14.46 -9.47
CA ASN A 79 3.02 13.74 -8.93
C ASN A 79 3.86 12.96 -9.97
N HIS A 80 3.59 13.09 -11.26
CA HIS A 80 4.29 12.44 -12.38
C HIS A 80 5.31 13.32 -13.08
N GLY A 81 5.70 14.43 -12.47
CA GLY A 81 6.53 15.47 -13.08
C GLY A 81 5.69 16.58 -13.75
N THR A 82 6.36 17.60 -14.26
CA THR A 82 5.70 18.68 -15.02
C THR A 82 5.44 18.25 -16.47
N PRO A 83 4.51 18.90 -17.21
CA PRO A 83 4.30 18.61 -18.62
C PRO A 83 5.57 18.71 -19.48
N ALA A 84 6.51 19.58 -19.09
CA ALA A 84 7.77 19.76 -19.80
C ALA A 84 8.83 18.71 -19.44
N LEU A 85 8.71 18.05 -18.29
CA LEU A 85 9.67 17.04 -17.81
C LEU A 85 8.95 16.03 -16.91
N GLN A 86 8.36 15.03 -17.54
CA GLN A 86 7.67 13.94 -16.84
C GLN A 86 8.66 12.88 -16.32
N CYS A 87 8.31 12.20 -15.25
CA CYS A 87 9.10 11.10 -14.69
C CYS A 87 9.39 10.03 -15.75
N ALA A 88 8.38 9.63 -16.52
CA ALA A 88 8.50 8.63 -17.58
C ALA A 88 9.42 9.03 -18.75
N THR A 89 9.86 10.29 -18.84
CA THR A 89 10.87 10.71 -19.82
C THR A 89 12.20 9.95 -19.61
N CYS A 90 12.56 9.66 -18.35
CA CYS A 90 13.80 8.97 -18.00
C CYS A 90 13.53 7.61 -17.35
N HIS A 91 12.50 7.50 -16.51
CA HIS A 91 12.14 6.27 -15.80
C HIS A 91 11.22 5.42 -16.67
N GLN A 92 11.80 4.42 -17.35
CA GLN A 92 11.09 3.48 -18.18
C GLN A 92 10.56 2.29 -17.36
N ASP A 93 9.95 1.30 -17.99
CA ASP A 93 9.32 0.15 -17.33
C ASP A 93 10.26 -0.68 -16.46
N ASN A 94 11.56 -0.64 -16.75
CA ASN A 94 12.58 -1.43 -16.06
C ASN A 94 13.79 -0.59 -15.70
N ASN A 95 14.54 -1.03 -14.68
CA ASN A 95 15.85 -0.45 -14.36
C ASN A 95 16.76 -0.49 -15.58
N ALA A 96 17.29 0.67 -15.96
CA ALA A 96 18.22 0.77 -17.09
C ALA A 96 19.64 0.34 -16.69
N PRO A 97 20.43 -0.25 -17.63
CA PRO A 97 21.84 -0.56 -17.40
C PRO A 97 22.68 0.68 -17.04
N SER A 98 22.26 1.87 -17.45
CA SER A 98 22.88 3.16 -17.10
C SER A 98 22.71 3.55 -15.63
N GLY A 99 21.94 2.79 -14.85
CA GLY A 99 21.66 3.10 -13.45
C GLY A 99 20.45 4.02 -13.24
N VAL A 100 19.67 4.34 -14.27
CA VAL A 100 18.38 5.01 -14.07
C VAL A 100 17.37 3.97 -13.59
N PRO A 101 16.70 4.19 -12.45
CA PRO A 101 15.68 3.27 -11.97
C PRO A 101 14.44 3.30 -12.85
N GLY A 102 13.72 2.18 -12.94
CA GLY A 102 12.53 2.08 -13.76
C GLY A 102 11.42 1.26 -13.13
N ASN A 103 10.20 1.67 -13.42
CA ASN A 103 8.93 1.00 -13.17
C ASN A 103 7.88 1.67 -14.08
N ALA A 104 6.96 0.90 -14.63
CA ALA A 104 5.94 1.37 -15.57
C ALA A 104 5.09 2.54 -15.04
N ASN A 105 4.97 2.66 -13.73
CA ASN A 105 4.19 3.73 -13.08
C ASN A 105 5.07 4.56 -12.12
N TRP A 106 6.19 5.09 -12.62
CA TRP A 106 7.10 5.87 -11.79
C TRP A 106 6.53 7.24 -11.44
N HIS A 107 6.28 7.49 -10.15
CA HIS A 107 5.73 8.76 -9.66
C HIS A 107 6.07 9.02 -8.19
N LEU A 108 5.78 10.21 -7.69
CA LEU A 108 5.85 10.53 -6.27
C LEU A 108 4.54 10.18 -5.57
N ALA A 109 4.61 9.79 -4.31
CA ALA A 109 3.45 9.73 -3.46
C ALA A 109 2.75 11.10 -3.37
N PRO A 110 1.43 11.18 -3.22
CA PRO A 110 0.73 12.45 -3.06
C PRO A 110 1.21 13.18 -1.79
N LEU A 111 1.13 14.51 -1.77
CA LEU A 111 1.57 15.30 -0.63
C LEU A 111 0.82 14.95 0.68
N SER A 112 -0.41 14.45 0.59
CA SER A 112 -1.14 13.92 1.74
C SER A 112 -0.42 12.74 2.41
N MET A 113 0.43 12.04 1.67
CA MET A 113 1.25 10.90 2.11
C MET A 113 2.75 11.23 2.16
N ALA A 114 3.10 12.49 2.36
CA ALA A 114 4.47 12.89 2.63
C ALA A 114 4.84 12.54 4.08
N TRP A 115 5.90 11.75 4.27
CA TRP A 115 6.36 11.30 5.59
C TRP A 115 7.58 12.05 6.10
N GLU A 116 8.21 12.82 5.22
CA GLU A 116 9.41 13.61 5.54
C GLU A 116 9.14 14.58 6.70
N GLY A 117 9.93 14.46 7.77
CA GLY A 117 9.78 15.28 8.97
C GLY A 117 8.77 14.76 10.00
N LEU A 118 8.07 13.66 9.72
CA LEU A 118 7.19 13.00 10.68
C LEU A 118 7.97 11.99 11.52
N ASP A 119 7.57 11.86 12.78
CA ASP A 119 7.93 10.72 13.63
C ASP A 119 7.07 9.48 13.27
N ARG A 120 7.35 8.36 13.91
CA ARG A 120 6.66 7.08 13.71
C ARG A 120 5.16 7.18 13.97
N ARG A 121 4.77 7.94 14.99
CA ARG A 121 3.36 8.21 15.27
C ARG A 121 2.68 8.98 14.14
N GLY A 122 3.34 10.03 13.64
CA GLY A 122 2.85 10.83 12.51
C GLY A 122 2.71 10.01 11.24
N ILE A 123 3.68 9.15 10.93
CA ILE A 123 3.62 8.22 9.80
C ILE A 123 2.44 7.25 9.95
N CYS A 124 2.31 6.62 11.12
CA CYS A 124 1.21 5.70 11.39
C CYS A 124 -0.16 6.37 11.21
N ARG A 125 -0.34 7.55 11.78
CA ARG A 125 -1.60 8.32 11.64
C ARG A 125 -1.91 8.70 10.20
N GLN A 126 -0.90 9.00 9.37
CA GLN A 126 -1.16 9.24 7.95
C GLN A 126 -1.60 7.97 7.22
N LEU A 127 -1.00 6.83 7.52
CA LEU A 127 -1.38 5.55 6.92
C LEU A 127 -2.81 5.15 7.28
N THR A 128 -3.23 5.39 8.52
CA THR A 128 -4.54 5.00 9.05
C THR A 128 -5.65 6.04 8.84
N ASP A 129 -5.30 7.25 8.41
CA ASP A 129 -6.27 8.31 8.09
C ASP A 129 -6.76 8.16 6.64
N PRO A 130 -8.01 7.73 6.39
CA PRO A 130 -8.51 7.54 5.03
C PRO A 130 -8.64 8.86 4.24
N ALA A 131 -8.69 10.01 4.92
CA ALA A 131 -8.67 11.31 4.24
C ALA A 131 -7.28 11.65 3.67
N ARG A 132 -6.21 11.00 4.16
CA ARG A 132 -4.82 11.19 3.71
C ARG A 132 -4.36 10.07 2.81
N SER A 133 -4.48 8.83 3.27
CA SER A 133 -4.07 7.64 2.51
C SER A 133 -4.98 7.37 1.31
N THR A 134 -6.25 7.79 1.38
CA THR A 134 -7.31 7.46 0.41
C THR A 134 -7.55 5.96 0.22
N MET A 135 -7.08 5.15 1.16
CA MET A 135 -7.14 3.69 1.14
C MET A 135 -7.89 3.14 2.34
N THR A 136 -8.63 2.06 2.13
CA THR A 136 -9.11 1.21 3.22
C THR A 136 -7.94 0.40 3.81
N PRO A 137 -8.09 -0.21 5.01
CA PRO A 137 -7.06 -1.10 5.56
C PRO A 137 -6.67 -2.23 4.61
N GLU A 138 -7.62 -2.83 3.90
CA GLU A 138 -7.38 -3.91 2.94
C GLU A 138 -6.63 -3.40 1.70
N GLN A 139 -6.98 -2.21 1.20
CA GLN A 139 -6.28 -1.56 0.10
C GLN A 139 -4.85 -1.17 0.49
N LEU A 140 -4.62 -0.78 1.75
CA LEU A 140 -3.29 -0.50 2.26
C LEU A 140 -2.43 -1.77 2.30
N VAL A 141 -3.00 -2.90 2.73
CA VAL A 141 -2.33 -4.20 2.68
C VAL A 141 -2.00 -4.57 1.23
N GLU A 142 -2.94 -4.42 0.31
CA GLU A 142 -2.73 -4.73 -1.11
C GLU A 142 -1.64 -3.84 -1.72
N HIS A 143 -1.69 -2.53 -1.49
CA HIS A 143 -0.69 -1.58 -1.95
C HIS A 143 0.72 -1.93 -1.43
N MET A 144 0.87 -2.14 -0.13
CA MET A 144 2.18 -2.41 0.46
C MET A 144 2.76 -3.78 0.09
N ASN A 145 1.92 -4.74 -0.29
CA ASN A 145 2.35 -6.10 -0.61
C ASN A 145 2.53 -6.36 -2.12
N ASN A 146 1.76 -5.69 -2.97
CA ASN A 146 1.60 -6.10 -4.36
C ASN A 146 1.84 -4.97 -5.37
N ASP A 147 1.87 -3.69 -4.94
CA ASP A 147 2.14 -2.59 -5.87
C ASP A 147 3.57 -2.69 -6.43
N PRO A 148 3.73 -2.75 -7.77
CA PRO A 148 5.05 -2.89 -8.39
C PRO A 148 6.02 -1.76 -8.06
N LEU A 149 5.54 -0.53 -7.82
CA LEU A 149 6.40 0.61 -7.46
C LEU A 149 6.89 0.49 -6.01
N VAL A 150 6.05 -0.01 -5.10
CA VAL A 150 6.47 -0.34 -3.73
C VAL A 150 7.49 -1.47 -3.74
N LEU A 151 7.21 -2.56 -4.47
CA LEU A 151 8.10 -3.72 -4.57
C LEU A 151 9.43 -3.41 -5.27
N TRP A 152 9.49 -2.35 -6.08
CA TRP A 152 10.75 -1.87 -6.65
C TRP A 152 11.81 -1.61 -5.56
N ALA A 153 11.43 -1.21 -4.35
CA ALA A 153 12.35 -0.96 -3.25
C ALA A 153 13.29 -2.14 -2.96
N TRP A 154 12.85 -3.37 -3.23
CA TRP A 154 13.65 -4.60 -3.03
C TRP A 154 14.39 -5.07 -4.29
N ASN A 155 14.07 -4.46 -5.44
CA ASN A 155 14.80 -4.67 -6.69
C ASN A 155 15.26 -3.35 -7.33
N PRO A 156 16.00 -2.49 -6.58
CA PRO A 156 16.28 -1.12 -7.02
C PRO A 156 17.38 -1.02 -8.10
N GLY A 157 17.99 -2.14 -8.48
CA GLY A 157 19.10 -2.17 -9.44
C GLY A 157 20.36 -1.47 -8.95
N ASN A 158 21.21 -1.08 -9.89
CA ASN A 158 22.45 -0.35 -9.62
C ASN A 158 22.23 1.17 -9.71
N ASP A 159 23.10 1.93 -9.06
CA ASP A 159 23.16 3.39 -9.21
C ASP A 159 23.90 3.81 -10.50
N LEU A 160 24.06 5.12 -10.71
CA LEU A 160 24.75 5.69 -11.87
C LEU A 160 26.26 5.36 -11.93
N ASN A 161 26.84 4.85 -10.84
CA ASN A 161 28.23 4.40 -10.77
C ASN A 161 28.35 2.87 -10.95
N GLY A 162 27.24 2.19 -11.21
CA GLY A 162 27.18 0.73 -11.35
C GLY A 162 27.18 -0.03 -10.02
N LEU A 163 27.04 0.65 -8.87
CA LEU A 163 27.01 0.02 -7.55
C LEU A 163 25.57 -0.37 -7.18
N PRO A 164 25.37 -1.55 -6.55
CA PRO A 164 24.06 -1.97 -6.09
C PRO A 164 23.44 -0.93 -5.12
N ARG A 165 22.19 -0.55 -5.38
CA ARG A 165 21.45 0.30 -4.43
C ARG A 165 21.12 -0.48 -3.16
N GLU A 166 21.25 0.20 -2.03
CA GLU A 166 20.83 -0.34 -0.75
C GLU A 166 19.33 -0.70 -0.77
N LYS A 167 19.00 -1.84 -0.17
CA LYS A 167 17.64 -2.35 -0.02
C LYS A 167 17.13 -2.08 1.39
N PRO A 168 15.80 -2.11 1.61
CA PRO A 168 15.23 -2.06 2.95
C PRO A 168 15.79 -3.15 3.89
N PRO A 169 15.72 -2.94 5.23
CA PRO A 169 16.43 -3.78 6.22
C PRO A 169 15.83 -5.19 6.41
N MET A 170 14.71 -5.49 5.74
CA MET A 170 14.08 -6.83 5.74
C MET A 170 13.58 -7.19 4.36
N SER A 171 13.19 -8.44 4.13
CA SER A 171 12.63 -8.90 2.86
C SER A 171 11.24 -8.31 2.60
N ALA A 172 10.83 -8.23 1.32
CA ALA A 172 9.48 -7.81 0.97
C ALA A 172 8.40 -8.70 1.59
N GLY A 173 8.64 -10.02 1.64
CA GLY A 173 7.70 -10.96 2.26
C GLY A 173 7.54 -10.75 3.76
N GLU A 174 8.63 -10.50 4.48
CA GLU A 174 8.59 -10.20 5.91
C GLU A 174 7.89 -8.86 6.18
N PHE A 175 8.19 -7.83 5.41
CA PHE A 175 7.49 -6.55 5.49
C PHE A 175 6.00 -6.71 5.25
N GLY A 176 5.63 -7.43 4.19
CA GLY A 176 4.23 -7.67 3.85
C GLY A 176 3.46 -8.44 4.93
N GLU A 177 4.12 -9.40 5.60
CA GLU A 177 3.50 -10.12 6.72
C GLU A 177 3.29 -9.21 7.92
N LEU A 178 4.26 -8.36 8.24
CA LEU A 178 4.11 -7.37 9.31
C LEU A 178 2.97 -6.38 9.03
N VAL A 179 2.80 -5.95 7.77
CA VAL A 179 1.67 -5.09 7.38
C VAL A 179 0.34 -5.81 7.60
N ARG A 180 0.24 -7.10 7.23
CA ARG A 180 -0.99 -7.88 7.47
C ARG A 180 -1.29 -8.02 8.96
N VAL A 181 -0.29 -8.37 9.77
CA VAL A 181 -0.44 -8.50 11.23
C VAL A 181 -0.88 -7.17 11.84
N TRP A 182 -0.23 -6.08 11.46
CA TRP A 182 -0.58 -4.74 11.95
C TRP A 182 -2.03 -4.38 11.64
N VAL A 183 -2.45 -4.53 10.38
CA VAL A 183 -3.82 -4.18 9.93
C VAL A 183 -4.86 -5.13 10.54
N ALA A 184 -4.61 -6.45 10.55
CA ALA A 184 -5.54 -7.44 11.11
C ALA A 184 -5.81 -7.22 12.61
N ASN A 185 -4.86 -6.61 13.33
CA ASN A 185 -4.99 -6.29 14.75
C ASN A 185 -5.35 -4.82 15.03
N GLY A 186 -5.98 -4.14 14.05
CA GLY A 186 -6.59 -2.84 14.24
C GLY A 186 -5.70 -1.65 13.86
N ALA A 187 -4.56 -1.88 13.20
CA ALA A 187 -3.66 -0.84 12.70
C ALA A 187 -3.32 0.22 13.78
N GLN A 188 -2.99 -0.25 14.98
CA GLN A 188 -2.72 0.61 16.14
C GLN A 188 -1.48 1.47 15.92
N CYS A 189 -1.52 2.70 16.40
CA CYS A 189 -0.42 3.65 16.31
C CYS A 189 0.25 3.87 17.68
N PRO A 190 1.59 4.02 17.71
CA PRO A 190 2.28 4.36 18.95
C PRO A 190 1.84 5.73 19.48
N ASP A 191 1.99 5.93 20.81
CA ASP A 191 1.71 7.19 21.51
C ASP A 191 2.73 8.31 21.20
#